data_e00c2e47ac11278d5cdde771de3a09cf
#
_entry.id   e00c2e47ac11278d5cdde771de3a09cf
#
_cell.length_a   1.000
_cell.length_b   1.000
_cell.length_c   1.000
_cell.angle_alpha   90.00
_cell.angle_beta   90.00
_cell.angle_gamma   90.00
#
_symmetry.space_group_name_H-M   'P 1'
#
loop_
_entity.id
_entity.type
_entity.pdbx_description
1 polymer ?
#
loop_
_entity_poly.entity_id
_entity_poly.type
_entity_poly.pdbx_seq_one_letter_code
_entity_poly.pdbx_strand_id
1 'polypeptide(L)'
;MSGQFAALPALIGLAAGLVFAQAHAAAPRSVASEAAAGAVPGFETLADGSSRLFIELTKPVTYETKAAKGTVTYVLKGARVSRRNNTNALVTVHFNTPVTSAQLVPHGHDLWFVVELRAPVQPSVSMDAGKEGGAVMHIELPKGQYLPAEAGTPPASSGSTPSTDAPKAAPSAQPSPAP
;
A
#
# COMPACT_ATOMS: atom_id res chain seq x y z
N MET A 1 -53.80 -17.92 -74.73
CA MET A 1 -53.12 -17.47 -75.95
C MET A 1 -51.64 -17.45 -75.58
N SER A 2 -50.97 -18.52 -75.90
CA SER A 2 -50.01 -18.62 -77.00
C SER A 2 -48.79 -17.71 -76.71
N GLY A 3 -47.60 -18.19 -76.60
CA GLY A 3 -46.84 -19.10 -77.37
C GLY A 3 -45.47 -19.39 -76.74
N GLN A 4 -45.09 -20.60 -77.01
CA GLN A 4 -43.78 -21.15 -76.97
C GLN A 4 -42.74 -20.34 -77.76
N PHE A 5 -41.47 -20.42 -77.40
CA PHE A 5 -40.46 -20.96 -78.35
C PHE A 5 -39.15 -21.29 -77.56
N ALA A 6 -38.71 -22.48 -77.80
CA ALA A 6 -37.46 -23.09 -77.43
C ALA A 6 -36.25 -22.56 -78.23
N ALA A 7 -35.08 -22.64 -77.68
CA ALA A 7 -33.81 -23.04 -78.31
C ALA A 7 -32.67 -23.22 -77.28
N LEU A 8 -32.21 -24.45 -77.11
CA LEU A 8 -30.83 -24.85 -76.81
C LEU A 8 -30.08 -24.80 -78.16
N PRO A 9 -28.72 -24.87 -78.25
CA PRO A 9 -27.67 -25.33 -77.37
C PRO A 9 -26.37 -24.45 -77.42
N ALA A 10 -25.43 -24.67 -76.51
CA ALA A 10 -24.01 -24.90 -76.87
C ALA A 10 -23.18 -25.18 -75.63
N LEU A 11 -22.60 -26.37 -75.63
CA LEU A 11 -21.49 -26.76 -74.81
C LEU A 11 -20.25 -25.91 -75.15
N ILE A 12 -19.58 -25.30 -74.16
CA ILE A 12 -18.14 -25.07 -74.18
C ILE A 12 -17.63 -25.32 -72.78
N GLY A 13 -16.85 -26.38 -72.62
CA GLY A 13 -16.16 -26.67 -71.36
C GLY A 13 -15.01 -25.68 -71.14
N LEU A 14 -14.91 -25.20 -69.96
CA LEU A 14 -13.68 -24.56 -69.49
C LEU A 14 -13.40 -25.06 -68.08
N ALA A 15 -12.39 -25.91 -67.98
CA ALA A 15 -11.80 -26.35 -66.78
C ALA A 15 -11.18 -25.11 -66.06
N ALA A 16 -11.78 -24.64 -65.04
CA ALA A 16 -11.18 -23.63 -64.15
C ALA A 16 -10.70 -24.31 -62.86
N GLY A 17 -9.40 -24.35 -62.72
CA GLY A 17 -8.70 -24.95 -61.59
C GLY A 17 -9.15 -24.34 -60.28
N LEU A 18 -9.48 -25.20 -59.31
CA LEU A 18 -9.70 -24.84 -57.92
C LEU A 18 -8.33 -24.42 -57.33
N VAL A 19 -8.09 -23.14 -57.27
CA VAL A 19 -7.03 -22.59 -56.41
C VAL A 19 -7.55 -22.62 -54.96
N PHE A 20 -7.16 -23.65 -54.21
CA PHE A 20 -7.31 -23.64 -52.77
C PHE A 20 -6.41 -22.56 -52.23
N ALA A 21 -6.97 -21.38 -51.94
CA ALA A 21 -6.35 -20.40 -51.08
C ALA A 21 -6.27 -21.01 -49.68
N GLN A 22 -5.11 -21.54 -49.31
CA GLN A 22 -4.82 -21.90 -47.95
C GLN A 22 -4.80 -20.60 -47.14
N ALA A 23 -5.92 -20.33 -46.46
CA ALA A 23 -5.92 -19.36 -45.39
C ALA A 23 -4.95 -19.88 -44.33
N HIS A 24 -3.74 -19.30 -44.29
CA HIS A 24 -2.86 -19.43 -43.15
C HIS A 24 -3.60 -18.80 -41.97
N ALA A 25 -4.23 -19.65 -41.17
CA ALA A 25 -4.67 -19.26 -39.85
C ALA A 25 -3.42 -18.75 -39.13
N ALA A 26 -3.31 -17.42 -38.98
CA ALA A 26 -2.32 -16.81 -38.14
C ALA A 26 -2.54 -17.41 -36.76
N ALA A 27 -1.61 -18.24 -36.31
CA ALA A 27 -1.60 -18.73 -34.93
C ALA A 27 -1.80 -17.54 -34.02
N PRO A 28 -2.66 -17.64 -32.97
CA PRO A 28 -2.82 -16.56 -32.02
C PRO A 28 -1.42 -16.25 -31.50
N ARG A 29 -0.95 -15.03 -31.78
CA ARG A 29 0.25 -14.50 -31.14
C ARG A 29 -0.01 -14.66 -29.65
N SER A 30 0.75 -15.56 -29.01
CA SER A 30 0.79 -15.60 -27.56
C SER A 30 1.06 -14.17 -27.14
N VAL A 31 0.04 -13.52 -26.57
CA VAL A 31 0.21 -12.25 -25.85
C VAL A 31 1.37 -12.51 -24.91
N ALA A 32 2.50 -11.88 -25.16
CA ALA A 32 3.66 -11.98 -24.30
C ALA A 32 3.11 -11.75 -22.89
N SER A 33 3.26 -12.75 -22.03
CA SER A 33 2.79 -12.64 -20.65
C SER A 33 3.44 -11.38 -20.10
N GLU A 34 2.66 -10.31 -20.00
CA GLU A 34 3.17 -9.03 -19.55
C GLU A 34 3.78 -9.27 -18.16
N ALA A 35 5.09 -9.08 -18.04
CA ALA A 35 5.81 -9.39 -16.83
C ALA A 35 5.10 -8.71 -15.64
N ALA A 36 4.79 -9.49 -14.62
CA ALA A 36 4.10 -8.97 -13.44
C ALA A 36 4.91 -7.84 -12.80
N ALA A 37 4.21 -6.83 -12.26
CA ALA A 37 4.87 -5.75 -11.54
C ALA A 37 5.51 -6.29 -10.26
N GLY A 38 6.82 -6.10 -10.09
CA GLY A 38 7.52 -6.43 -8.84
C GLY A 38 7.16 -5.43 -7.75
N ALA A 39 6.84 -5.90 -6.54
CA ALA A 39 6.46 -5.06 -5.41
C ALA A 39 7.43 -5.21 -4.23
N VAL A 40 7.78 -4.09 -3.61
CA VAL A 40 8.60 -4.00 -2.40
C VAL A 40 7.89 -3.08 -1.39
N PRO A 41 7.49 -3.59 -0.22
CA PRO A 41 6.81 -2.78 0.78
C PRO A 41 7.81 -2.08 1.70
N GLY A 42 7.42 -0.95 2.26
CA GLY A 42 8.18 -0.23 3.27
C GLY A 42 7.29 0.59 4.20
N PHE A 43 7.91 1.08 5.28
CA PHE A 43 7.28 1.92 6.29
C PHE A 43 8.22 3.05 6.66
N GLU A 44 7.68 4.24 6.86
CA GLU A 44 8.40 5.41 7.34
C GLU A 44 7.56 6.24 8.29
N THR A 45 8.22 6.93 9.20
CA THR A 45 7.61 7.95 10.06
C THR A 45 8.00 9.32 9.52
N LEU A 46 7.01 10.17 9.30
CA LEU A 46 7.22 11.51 8.77
C LEU A 46 7.57 12.50 9.88
N ALA A 47 8.19 13.62 9.50
CA ALA A 47 8.68 14.63 10.45
C ALA A 47 7.55 15.30 11.26
N ASP A 48 6.32 15.30 10.74
CA ASP A 48 5.14 15.84 11.40
C ASP A 48 4.50 14.87 12.42
N GLY A 49 5.06 13.67 12.56
CA GLY A 49 4.56 12.60 13.43
C GLY A 49 3.46 11.72 12.81
N SER A 50 3.10 11.95 11.55
CA SER A 50 2.31 11.00 10.78
C SER A 50 3.18 9.82 10.32
N SER A 51 2.57 8.79 9.77
CA SER A 51 3.29 7.65 9.24
C SER A 51 2.80 7.29 7.84
N ARG A 52 3.67 6.66 7.08
CA ARG A 52 3.41 6.26 5.72
C ARG A 52 3.86 4.82 5.49
N LEU A 53 2.96 4.02 4.94
CA LEU A 53 3.32 2.78 4.27
C LEU A 53 3.53 3.09 2.79
N PHE A 54 4.47 2.43 2.16
CA PHE A 54 4.67 2.58 0.73
C PHE A 54 4.94 1.23 0.06
N ILE A 55 4.64 1.15 -1.23
CA ILE A 55 4.93 -0.01 -2.06
C ILE A 55 5.63 0.49 -3.31
N GLU A 56 6.90 0.16 -3.47
CA GLU A 56 7.62 0.39 -4.72
C GLU A 56 7.23 -0.68 -5.73
N LEU A 57 6.82 -0.26 -6.91
CA LEU A 57 6.38 -1.11 -8.01
C LEU A 57 7.28 -0.92 -9.22
N THR A 58 7.70 -1.99 -9.85
CA THR A 58 8.54 -1.91 -11.06
C THR A 58 7.80 -1.33 -12.27
N LYS A 59 6.47 -1.28 -12.22
CA LYS A 59 5.60 -0.62 -13.20
C LYS A 59 4.28 -0.21 -12.55
N PRO A 60 3.56 0.78 -13.09
CA PRO A 60 2.25 1.17 -12.60
C PRO A 60 1.25 0.01 -12.65
N VAL A 61 0.41 -0.10 -11.62
CA VAL A 61 -0.67 -1.08 -11.52
C VAL A 61 -1.96 -0.41 -11.09
N THR A 62 -3.08 -1.02 -11.42
CA THR A 62 -4.37 -0.63 -10.82
C THR A 62 -4.54 -1.34 -9.48
N TYR A 63 -5.26 -0.70 -8.58
CA TYR A 63 -5.56 -1.29 -7.28
C TYR A 63 -7.03 -1.14 -6.89
N GLU A 64 -7.49 -2.02 -6.02
CA GLU A 64 -8.78 -1.96 -5.36
C GLU A 64 -8.59 -1.94 -3.85
N THR A 65 -9.42 -1.19 -3.13
CA THR A 65 -9.38 -1.14 -1.67
C THR A 65 -10.55 -1.93 -1.08
N LYS A 66 -10.27 -2.80 -0.14
CA LYS A 66 -11.25 -3.56 0.64
C LYS A 66 -11.04 -3.24 2.12
N ALA A 67 -12.04 -2.63 2.75
CA ALA A 67 -12.01 -2.32 4.17
C ALA A 67 -12.84 -3.35 4.95
N ALA A 68 -12.27 -3.81 6.06
CA ALA A 68 -12.94 -4.66 7.05
C ALA A 68 -12.66 -4.11 8.45
N LYS A 69 -13.31 -4.64 9.46
CA LYS A 69 -13.09 -4.20 10.84
C LYS A 69 -11.62 -4.43 11.25
N GLY A 70 -10.87 -3.35 11.46
CA GLY A 70 -9.47 -3.41 11.88
C GLY A 70 -8.47 -3.82 10.78
N THR A 71 -8.92 -3.93 9.52
CA THR A 71 -8.03 -4.33 8.42
C THR A 71 -8.40 -3.58 7.15
N VAL A 72 -7.39 -3.11 6.43
CA VAL A 72 -7.55 -2.57 5.07
C VAL A 72 -6.66 -3.38 4.14
N THR A 73 -7.24 -3.85 3.04
CA THR A 73 -6.53 -4.64 2.03
C THR A 73 -6.52 -3.89 0.70
N TYR A 74 -5.35 -3.68 0.16
CA TYR A 74 -5.15 -3.14 -1.18
C TYR A 74 -4.82 -4.28 -2.14
N VAL A 75 -5.68 -4.51 -3.11
CA VAL A 75 -5.51 -5.56 -4.13
C VAL A 75 -4.80 -4.97 -5.33
N LEU A 76 -3.53 -5.27 -5.50
CA LEU A 76 -2.69 -4.79 -6.60
C LEU A 76 -2.82 -5.76 -7.78
N LYS A 77 -3.42 -5.30 -8.87
CA LYS A 77 -3.71 -6.14 -10.03
C LYS A 77 -2.45 -6.47 -10.83
N GLY A 78 -2.22 -7.76 -11.08
CA GLY A 78 -1.08 -8.23 -11.86
C GLY A 78 0.29 -7.98 -11.20
N ALA A 79 0.32 -7.66 -9.90
CA ALA A 79 1.56 -7.49 -9.15
C ALA A 79 2.04 -8.80 -8.53
N ARG A 80 3.35 -8.88 -8.26
CA ARG A 80 4.02 -10.00 -7.60
C ARG A 80 5.04 -9.47 -6.60
N VAL A 81 5.37 -10.23 -5.59
CA VAL A 81 6.49 -9.89 -4.72
C VAL A 81 7.80 -9.98 -5.49
N SER A 82 8.65 -8.97 -5.40
CA SER A 82 9.95 -8.93 -6.06
C SER A 82 10.91 -9.98 -5.50
N ARG A 83 10.84 -10.24 -4.21
CA ARG A 83 11.68 -11.21 -3.51
C ARG A 83 10.86 -11.92 -2.44
N ARG A 84 11.12 -13.21 -2.22
CA ARG A 84 10.42 -14.01 -1.20
C ARG A 84 10.41 -13.38 0.19
N ASN A 85 11.48 -12.71 0.57
CA ASN A 85 11.57 -12.03 1.87
C ASN A 85 10.57 -10.87 2.01
N ASN A 86 10.08 -10.30 0.91
CA ASN A 86 9.10 -9.21 0.92
C ASN A 86 7.67 -9.67 1.30
N THR A 87 7.46 -10.96 1.51
CA THR A 87 6.22 -11.49 2.10
C THR A 87 6.22 -11.45 3.64
N ASN A 88 7.36 -11.13 4.27
CA ASN A 88 7.40 -10.98 5.72
C ASN A 88 6.59 -9.75 6.12
N ALA A 89 5.90 -9.87 7.25
CA ALA A 89 5.13 -8.76 7.78
C ALA A 89 6.05 -7.62 8.25
N LEU A 90 5.70 -6.40 7.89
CA LEU A 90 6.24 -5.19 8.48
C LEU A 90 5.55 -4.97 9.82
N VAL A 91 6.23 -5.25 10.91
CA VAL A 91 5.70 -5.13 12.27
C VAL A 91 5.96 -3.71 12.78
N THR A 92 4.89 -2.97 13.06
CA THR A 92 4.96 -1.56 13.46
C THR A 92 4.44 -1.31 14.88
N VAL A 93 4.27 -2.35 15.69
CA VAL A 93 3.65 -2.28 17.03
C VAL A 93 4.37 -1.34 18.00
N HIS A 94 5.67 -1.12 17.80
CA HIS A 94 6.51 -0.26 18.65
C HIS A 94 6.53 1.20 18.19
N PHE A 95 5.95 1.51 17.04
CA PHE A 95 5.86 2.87 16.55
C PHE A 95 4.51 3.49 16.91
N ASN A 96 4.49 4.81 17.12
CA ASN A 96 3.26 5.56 17.38
C ASN A 96 2.48 5.77 16.06
N THR A 97 1.94 4.69 15.53
CA THR A 97 1.19 4.63 14.28
C THR A 97 -0.12 3.85 14.49
N PRO A 98 -1.18 4.13 13.72
CA PRO A 98 -2.41 3.34 13.80
C PRO A 98 -2.28 1.93 13.21
N VAL A 99 -1.14 1.58 12.59
CA VAL A 99 -0.88 0.24 12.02
C VAL A 99 -0.19 -0.63 13.05
N THR A 100 -0.57 -1.90 13.12
CA THR A 100 0.12 -2.95 13.90
C THR A 100 1.04 -3.76 13.02
N SER A 101 0.56 -4.11 11.83
CA SER A 101 1.34 -4.86 10.86
C SER A 101 0.87 -4.58 9.43
N ALA A 102 1.74 -4.80 8.46
CA ALA A 102 1.41 -4.77 7.04
C ALA A 102 2.16 -5.87 6.31
N GLN A 103 1.50 -6.57 5.39
CA GLN A 103 2.06 -7.73 4.72
C GLN A 103 1.63 -7.83 3.26
N LEU A 104 2.54 -8.24 2.38
CA LEU A 104 2.24 -8.63 1.02
C LEU A 104 1.88 -10.11 0.96
N VAL A 105 0.66 -10.43 0.52
CA VAL A 105 0.14 -11.78 0.38
C VAL A 105 -0.16 -12.09 -1.08
N PRO A 106 0.57 -13.00 -1.72
CA PRO A 106 0.25 -13.44 -3.08
C PRO A 106 -1.12 -14.11 -3.14
N HIS A 107 -1.96 -13.69 -4.10
CA HIS A 107 -3.28 -14.25 -4.28
C HIS A 107 -3.62 -14.42 -5.78
N GLY A 108 -3.37 -15.61 -6.29
CA GLY A 108 -3.57 -15.91 -7.71
C GLY A 108 -2.70 -15.05 -8.62
N HIS A 109 -3.31 -14.23 -9.46
CA HIS A 109 -2.61 -13.30 -10.36
C HIS A 109 -2.40 -11.91 -9.74
N ASP A 110 -2.96 -11.66 -8.57
CA ASP A 110 -2.91 -10.39 -7.87
C ASP A 110 -2.03 -10.48 -6.61
N LEU A 111 -1.67 -9.33 -6.07
CA LEU A 111 -0.93 -9.21 -4.82
C LEU A 111 -1.78 -8.39 -3.84
N TRP A 112 -2.04 -8.95 -2.68
CA TRP A 112 -2.77 -8.27 -1.63
C TRP A 112 -1.81 -7.65 -0.64
N PHE A 113 -1.95 -6.36 -0.40
CA PHE A 113 -1.29 -5.68 0.70
C PHE A 113 -2.28 -5.53 1.84
N VAL A 114 -2.11 -6.37 2.84
CA VAL A 114 -2.98 -6.44 4.01
C VAL A 114 -2.38 -5.59 5.11
N VAL A 115 -3.14 -4.59 5.57
CA VAL A 115 -2.75 -3.65 6.62
C VAL A 115 -3.67 -3.84 7.81
N GLU A 116 -3.11 -4.23 8.94
CA GLU A 116 -3.82 -4.36 10.21
C GLU A 116 -3.74 -3.08 11.00
N LEU A 117 -4.89 -2.61 11.48
CA LEU A 117 -5.05 -1.35 12.20
C LEU A 117 -5.39 -1.59 13.67
N ARG A 118 -4.72 -0.86 14.57
CA ARG A 118 -5.08 -0.81 16.01
C ARG A 118 -6.13 0.25 16.31
N ALA A 119 -6.35 1.19 15.40
CA ALA A 119 -7.32 2.26 15.54
C ALA A 119 -8.15 2.43 14.27
N PRO A 120 -9.42 2.83 14.38
CA PRO A 120 -10.29 3.06 13.23
C PRO A 120 -9.91 4.39 12.55
N VAL A 121 -8.96 4.32 11.63
CA VAL A 121 -8.51 5.46 10.81
C VAL A 121 -8.81 5.19 9.34
N GLN A 122 -8.91 6.27 8.57
CA GLN A 122 -9.01 6.18 7.12
C GLN A 122 -7.67 6.62 6.50
N PRO A 123 -6.90 5.69 5.93
CA PRO A 123 -5.69 6.04 5.20
C PRO A 123 -6.01 6.79 3.91
N SER A 124 -5.19 7.76 3.54
CA SER A 124 -5.21 8.35 2.20
C SER A 124 -4.20 7.62 1.32
N VAL A 125 -4.55 7.45 0.05
CA VAL A 125 -3.74 6.69 -0.90
C VAL A 125 -3.43 7.56 -2.10
N SER A 126 -2.14 7.63 -2.48
CA SER A 126 -1.66 8.23 -3.72
C SER A 126 -0.78 7.26 -4.49
N MET A 127 -0.68 7.49 -5.80
CA MET A 127 0.21 6.74 -6.68
C MET A 127 1.10 7.74 -7.40
N ASP A 128 2.39 7.67 -7.16
CA ASP A 128 3.37 8.56 -7.74
C ASP A 128 4.28 7.82 -8.72
N ALA A 129 4.90 8.57 -9.65
CA ALA A 129 5.88 8.01 -10.55
C ALA A 129 7.13 7.57 -9.76
N GLY A 130 7.51 6.32 -9.93
CA GLY A 130 8.71 5.74 -9.35
C GLY A 130 9.93 5.87 -10.27
N LYS A 131 11.04 5.28 -9.83
CA LYS A 131 12.28 5.21 -10.60
C LYS A 131 12.09 4.28 -11.82
N GLU A 132 12.83 4.53 -12.90
CA GLU A 132 12.92 3.65 -14.08
C GLU A 132 11.57 3.26 -14.69
N GLY A 133 10.57 4.17 -14.66
CA GLY A 133 9.23 3.90 -15.18
C GLY A 133 8.35 3.09 -14.25
N GLY A 134 8.77 2.86 -13.02
CA GLY A 134 7.97 2.26 -11.95
C GLY A 134 6.92 3.21 -11.39
N ALA A 135 6.29 2.78 -10.31
CA ALA A 135 5.37 3.59 -9.51
C ALA A 135 5.62 3.36 -8.03
N VAL A 136 5.22 4.31 -7.21
CA VAL A 136 5.22 4.17 -5.75
C VAL A 136 3.80 4.46 -5.25
N MET A 137 3.21 3.48 -4.61
CA MET A 137 1.95 3.64 -3.91
C MET A 137 2.23 4.10 -2.49
N HIS A 138 1.75 5.28 -2.13
CA HIS A 138 1.84 5.82 -0.78
C HIS A 138 0.50 5.66 -0.07
N ILE A 139 0.55 5.19 1.17
CA ILE A 139 -0.60 5.02 2.04
C ILE A 139 -0.30 5.82 3.30
N GLU A 140 -0.83 7.03 3.36
CA GLU A 140 -0.60 7.96 4.45
C GLU A 140 -1.61 7.72 5.58
N LEU A 141 -1.09 7.72 6.79
CA LEU A 141 -1.84 7.46 8.00
C LEU A 141 -1.78 8.70 8.89
N PRO A 142 -2.91 9.14 9.43
CA PRO A 142 -2.95 10.36 10.22
C PRO A 142 -2.09 10.25 11.48
N LYS A 143 -1.52 11.37 11.91
CA LYS A 143 -0.86 11.45 13.21
C LYS A 143 -1.89 11.31 14.35
N GLY A 144 -1.47 10.74 15.45
CA GLY A 144 -2.31 10.56 16.63
C GLY A 144 -1.52 9.92 17.78
N GLN A 145 -2.16 9.74 18.90
CA GLN A 145 -1.63 8.97 20.00
C GLN A 145 -2.18 7.55 19.93
N TYR A 146 -1.39 6.63 19.45
CA TYR A 146 -1.77 5.23 19.21
C TYR A 146 -1.12 4.24 20.17
N LEU A 147 -0.02 4.63 20.81
CA LEU A 147 0.58 3.88 21.89
C LEU A 147 0.00 4.37 23.23
N PRO A 148 -0.16 3.50 24.23
CA PRO A 148 -0.43 3.93 25.58
C PRO A 148 0.63 4.95 26.01
N ALA A 149 0.23 6.04 26.64
CA ALA A 149 1.18 6.91 27.32
C ALA A 149 1.96 6.03 28.30
N GLU A 150 3.28 5.99 28.16
CA GLU A 150 4.09 5.29 29.15
C GLU A 150 3.78 5.92 30.52
N ALA A 151 3.20 5.10 31.41
CA ALA A 151 2.98 5.49 32.80
C ALA A 151 4.36 5.62 33.46
N GLY A 152 4.97 6.80 33.37
CA GLY A 152 6.28 6.95 33.99
C GLY A 152 7.13 8.15 33.62
N THR A 153 6.60 9.20 33.01
CA THR A 153 7.26 10.51 33.10
C THR A 153 6.25 11.48 33.73
N PRO A 154 6.42 11.89 35.00
CA PRO A 154 5.64 12.98 35.54
C PRO A 154 5.84 14.19 34.63
N PRO A 155 4.80 14.96 34.29
CA PRO A 155 4.99 16.22 33.60
C PRO A 155 6.02 17.02 34.41
N ALA A 156 7.10 17.44 33.73
CA ALA A 156 8.05 18.37 34.30
C ALA A 156 7.22 19.56 34.80
N SER A 157 7.02 19.62 36.13
CA SER A 157 6.42 20.73 36.79
C SER A 157 7.24 21.96 36.41
N SER A 158 6.64 22.78 35.60
CA SER A 158 7.12 24.11 35.27
C SER A 158 7.42 24.80 36.61
N GLY A 159 8.70 25.15 36.77
CA GLY A 159 9.22 25.73 38.00
C GLY A 159 8.35 26.84 38.54
N SER A 160 7.86 26.62 39.71
CA SER A 160 7.52 27.72 40.63
C SER A 160 8.80 28.14 41.30
N THR A 161 9.30 29.29 40.90
CA THR A 161 10.31 30.06 41.60
C THR A 161 10.01 30.11 43.10
N PRO A 162 10.94 29.74 43.99
CA PRO A 162 10.78 30.06 45.42
C PRO A 162 10.98 31.53 45.58
N SER A 163 9.93 32.22 45.99
CA SER A 163 9.97 33.60 46.48
C SER A 163 10.82 33.62 47.73
N THR A 164 11.90 34.32 47.66
CA THR A 164 12.70 34.78 48.80
C THR A 164 11.85 35.71 49.65
N ASP A 165 11.51 35.28 50.84
CA ASP A 165 11.22 36.23 51.89
C ASP A 165 11.82 35.73 53.22
N ALA A 166 12.84 36.45 53.68
CA ALA A 166 13.45 36.31 54.97
C ALA A 166 12.71 37.21 55.96
N PRO A 167 12.55 36.81 57.19
CA PRO A 167 12.88 37.71 58.29
C PRO A 167 13.75 37.03 59.35
N LYS A 168 14.89 37.57 59.49
CA LYS A 168 15.56 38.26 60.59
C LYS A 168 15.03 37.96 62.01
N ALA A 169 16.00 37.72 62.81
CA ALA A 169 16.13 37.99 64.27
C ALA A 169 16.32 36.79 65.17
N ALA A 170 17.48 36.73 65.62
CA ALA A 170 18.07 36.21 66.87
C ALA A 170 17.41 36.78 68.19
N PRO A 171 17.91 36.53 69.31
CA PRO A 171 18.85 35.57 69.90
C PRO A 171 18.46 35.08 71.29
N SER A 172 19.34 34.41 71.98
CA SER A 172 19.42 34.16 73.45
C SER A 172 18.65 32.94 73.98
N ALA A 173 19.17 32.07 74.74
CA ALA A 173 20.25 32.09 75.71
C ALA A 173 20.56 30.68 76.16
N GLN A 174 21.83 30.41 76.38
CA GLN A 174 22.31 29.36 77.26
C GLN A 174 21.93 29.72 78.73
N PRO A 175 21.75 28.75 79.66
CA PRO A 175 22.90 28.37 80.42
C PRO A 175 23.02 26.86 80.77
N SER A 176 24.25 26.42 80.81
CA SER A 176 24.81 25.40 81.72
C SER A 176 24.82 25.93 83.13
N PRO A 177 25.16 25.19 84.21
CA PRO A 177 25.71 23.86 84.38
C PRO A 177 25.14 23.05 85.60
N ALA A 178 25.67 21.91 85.71
CA ALA A 178 25.89 20.97 86.75
C ALA A 178 25.74 21.40 88.27
N PRO A 179 25.76 20.50 89.30
CA PRO A 179 26.69 19.41 89.46
C PRO A 179 26.11 18.00 89.35
#